data_a7a04af716da69447957ca4261284122
#
_entry.id   a7a04af716da69447957ca4261284122
#
_cell.length_a   1.000
_cell.length_b   1.000
_cell.length_c   1.000
_cell.angle_alpha   90.00
_cell.angle_beta   90.00
_cell.angle_gamma   90.00
#
_symmetry.space_group_name_H-M   'P 1'
#
loop_
_entity.id
_entity.type
_entity.pdbx_description
1 polymer ?
#
loop_
_entity_poly.entity_id
_entity_poly.type
_entity_poly.pdbx_seq_one_letter_code
_entity_poly.pdbx_strand_id
1 'polypeptide(L)'
;MAQQRSSHIDEVLSSVRDPQVSERFVKARQVLQAHLVCTREVLNGKDFVFSGPAGVVRKALHDLVDIEHRAGRFLLFDYARIDDFYLLRIVGTEEHQEAIEAYFQEPK
;
A
#
# COMPACT_ATOMS: atom_id res chain seq x y z
N MET A 1 -21.96 -4.24 11.87
CA MET A 1 -21.39 -4.15 11.85
C MET A 1 -20.46 -4.06 11.56
N ALA A 2 -20.40 -3.87 11.28
CA ALA A 2 -19.71 -3.78 10.92
C ALA A 2 -18.73 -3.90 10.97
N GLN A 3 -18.35 -4.03 10.80
CA GLN A 3 -17.50 -4.17 10.68
C GLN A 3 -16.38 -4.03 10.70
N GLN A 4 -16.11 -3.93 10.77
CA GLN A 4 -15.17 -3.85 10.67
C GLN A 4 -14.15 -4.31 10.46
N ARG A 5 -13.98 -3.94 10.23
CA ARG A 5 -12.89 -4.71 9.96
C ARG A 5 -11.67 -4.03 10.32
N SER A 6 -10.97 -4.62 11.13
CA SER A 6 -9.74 -4.13 11.40
C SER A 6 -9.01 -4.33 10.17
N SER A 7 -8.73 -3.33 9.59
CA SER A 7 -8.04 -3.40 8.38
C SER A 7 -6.61 -3.77 8.63
N HIS A 8 -5.96 -4.26 7.60
CA HIS A 8 -4.53 -4.48 7.62
C HIS A 8 -3.79 -3.20 8.03
N ILE A 9 -4.30 -2.05 7.59
CA ILE A 9 -3.68 -0.77 7.91
C ILE A 9 -3.67 -0.54 9.43
N ASP A 10 -4.78 -0.84 10.09
CA ASP A 10 -4.85 -0.70 11.53
C ASP A 10 -3.86 -1.63 12.22
N GLU A 11 -3.65 -2.82 11.68
CA GLU A 11 -2.68 -3.75 12.23
C GLU A 11 -1.26 -3.22 12.11
N VAL A 12 -0.93 -2.64 10.97
CA VAL A 12 0.39 -2.06 10.76
C VAL A 12 0.61 -0.92 11.75
N LEU A 13 -0.37 -0.03 11.87
CA LEU A 13 -0.25 1.10 12.78
C LEU A 13 -0.13 0.65 14.23
N SER A 14 -0.80 -0.43 14.60
CA SER A 14 -0.70 -0.96 15.94
C SER A 14 0.66 -1.54 16.24
N SER A 15 1.35 -2.09 15.23
CA SER A 15 2.65 -2.72 15.43
C SER A 15 3.79 -1.72 15.40
N VAL A 16 3.54 -0.51 14.91
CA VAL A 16 4.54 0.55 14.84
C VAL A 16 4.38 1.42 16.08
N ARG A 17 5.41 1.45 16.92
CA ARG A 17 5.32 2.20 18.18
C ARG A 17 5.81 3.62 18.09
N ASP A 18 6.62 3.93 17.09
CA ASP A 18 7.18 5.27 16.93
C ASP A 18 6.17 6.15 16.21
N PRO A 19 5.69 7.24 16.86
CA PRO A 19 4.71 8.12 16.22
C PRO A 19 5.19 8.74 14.91
N GLN A 20 6.50 8.97 14.78
CA GLN A 20 7.03 9.54 13.55
C GLN A 20 6.92 8.54 12.39
N VAL A 21 7.14 7.27 12.68
CA VAL A 21 7.03 6.24 11.67
C VAL A 21 5.57 6.05 11.26
N SER A 22 4.66 6.05 12.22
CA SER A 22 3.24 5.97 11.93
C SER A 22 2.79 7.12 11.04
N GLU A 23 3.27 8.31 11.34
CA GLU A 23 2.92 9.51 10.58
C GLU A 23 3.42 9.40 9.14
N ARG A 24 4.66 8.89 8.96
CA ARG A 24 5.20 8.69 7.62
C ARG A 24 4.37 7.68 6.83
N PHE A 25 3.92 6.63 7.50
CA PHE A 25 3.11 5.60 6.85
C PHE A 25 1.78 6.18 6.36
N VAL A 26 1.10 6.91 7.24
CA VAL A 26 -0.18 7.53 6.89
C VAL A 26 0.01 8.52 5.74
N LYS A 27 1.05 9.33 5.81
CA LYS A 27 1.32 10.32 4.77
C LYS A 27 1.64 9.66 3.43
N ALA A 28 2.44 8.59 3.47
CA ALA A 28 2.79 7.87 2.24
C ALA A 28 1.53 7.31 1.59
N ARG A 29 0.62 6.75 2.38
CA ARG A 29 -0.63 6.22 1.84
C ARG A 29 -1.47 7.32 1.21
N GLN A 30 -1.52 8.49 1.86
CA GLN A 30 -2.30 9.60 1.33
C GLN A 30 -1.72 10.08 -0.01
N VAL A 31 -0.41 10.18 -0.09
CA VAL A 31 0.25 10.59 -1.34
C VAL A 31 -0.05 9.60 -2.45
N LEU A 32 0.09 8.31 -2.15
CA LEU A 32 -0.14 7.28 -3.15
C LEU A 32 -1.60 7.24 -3.59
N GLN A 33 -2.53 7.37 -2.64
CA GLN A 33 -3.95 7.40 -2.98
C GLN A 33 -4.26 8.55 -3.93
N ALA A 34 -3.63 9.69 -3.72
CA ALA A 34 -3.88 10.87 -4.55
C ALA A 34 -3.30 10.72 -5.95
N HIS A 35 -2.34 9.82 -6.12
CA HIS A 35 -1.69 9.62 -7.43
C HIS A 35 -2.03 8.29 -8.08
N LEU A 36 -2.98 7.57 -7.52
CA LEU A 36 -3.41 6.27 -8.05
C LEU A 36 -4.16 6.48 -9.37
N VAL A 37 -3.71 5.82 -10.41
CA VAL A 37 -4.27 5.95 -11.74
C VAL A 37 -5.22 4.80 -12.06
N CYS A 38 -4.79 3.57 -11.78
CA CYS A 38 -5.60 2.40 -12.09
C CYS A 38 -5.08 1.21 -11.28
N THR A 39 -5.85 0.15 -11.31
CA THR A 39 -5.48 -1.09 -10.64
C THR A 39 -5.65 -2.25 -11.61
N ARG A 40 -4.99 -3.37 -11.31
CA ARG A 40 -5.06 -4.55 -12.15
C ARG A 40 -4.95 -5.79 -11.27
N GLU A 41 -5.83 -6.76 -11.53
CA GLU A 41 -5.75 -8.02 -10.82
C GLU A 41 -4.57 -8.84 -11.32
N VAL A 42 -3.84 -9.45 -10.39
CA VAL A 42 -2.78 -10.38 -10.72
C VAL A 42 -2.97 -11.63 -9.87
N LEU A 43 -2.21 -12.66 -10.17
CA LEU A 43 -2.32 -13.90 -9.42
C LEU A 43 -2.01 -13.63 -7.95
N ASN A 44 -2.97 -13.96 -7.09
CA ASN A 44 -2.85 -13.82 -5.64
C ASN A 44 -2.72 -12.39 -5.16
N GLY A 45 -3.07 -11.41 -5.97
CA GLY A 45 -2.93 -10.04 -5.53
C GLY A 45 -3.42 -9.00 -6.50
N LYS A 46 -2.80 -7.83 -6.40
CA LYS A 46 -3.24 -6.69 -7.16
C LYS A 46 -2.08 -5.75 -7.42
N ASP A 47 -2.08 -5.17 -8.61
CA ASP A 47 -1.16 -4.12 -8.97
C ASP A 47 -1.87 -2.77 -8.87
N PHE A 48 -1.18 -1.83 -8.25
CA PHE A 48 -1.65 -0.45 -8.15
C PHE A 48 -0.68 0.40 -8.96
N VAL A 49 -1.22 1.21 -9.87
CA VAL A 49 -0.40 2.02 -10.78
C VAL A 49 -0.55 3.49 -10.42
N PHE A 50 0.58 4.16 -10.25
CA PHE A 50 0.62 5.56 -9.83
C PHE A 50 1.33 6.41 -10.87
N SER A 51 0.91 7.67 -10.96
CA SER A 51 1.54 8.65 -11.82
C SER A 51 1.70 9.95 -11.04
N GLY A 52 2.85 10.59 -11.18
CA GLY A 52 3.09 11.86 -10.49
C GLY A 52 4.58 12.17 -10.47
N PRO A 53 4.95 13.25 -9.77
CA PRO A 53 6.36 13.63 -9.69
C PRO A 53 7.18 12.47 -9.10
N ALA A 54 8.27 12.15 -9.79
CA ALA A 54 9.07 10.98 -9.44
C ALA A 54 9.53 11.01 -7.99
N GLY A 55 10.03 12.16 -7.52
CA GLY A 55 10.53 12.25 -6.17
C GLY A 55 9.45 12.06 -5.10
N VAL A 56 8.22 12.43 -5.42
CA VAL A 56 7.10 12.33 -4.49
C VAL A 56 6.58 10.91 -4.43
N VAL A 57 6.27 10.32 -5.58
CA VAL A 57 5.68 8.98 -5.64
C VAL A 57 6.69 7.94 -5.17
N ARG A 58 7.92 8.04 -5.64
CA ARG A 58 8.96 7.09 -5.29
C ARG A 58 9.23 7.08 -3.79
N LYS A 59 9.32 8.27 -3.18
CA LYS A 59 9.54 8.35 -1.74
C LYS A 59 8.40 7.72 -0.97
N ALA A 60 7.17 7.99 -1.39
CA ALA A 60 6.00 7.42 -0.71
C ALA A 60 5.99 5.89 -0.83
N LEU A 61 6.34 5.35 -2.00
CA LEU A 61 6.43 3.91 -2.17
C LEU A 61 7.50 3.31 -1.28
N HIS A 62 8.66 3.96 -1.24
CA HIS A 62 9.75 3.46 -0.41
C HIS A 62 9.36 3.46 1.06
N ASP A 63 8.78 4.56 1.55
CA ASP A 63 8.37 4.63 2.94
C ASP A 63 7.33 3.59 3.28
N LEU A 64 6.33 3.44 2.43
CA LEU A 64 5.25 2.48 2.68
C LEU A 64 5.77 1.06 2.70
N VAL A 65 6.55 0.67 1.70
CA VAL A 65 7.04 -0.70 1.60
C VAL A 65 8.02 -1.00 2.74
N ASP A 66 8.89 -0.06 3.08
CA ASP A 66 9.83 -0.23 4.17
C ASP A 66 9.10 -0.50 5.49
N ILE A 67 8.06 0.29 5.77
CA ILE A 67 7.31 0.14 7.01
C ILE A 67 6.53 -1.18 7.01
N GLU A 68 5.94 -1.56 5.88
CA GLU A 68 5.24 -2.83 5.79
C GLU A 68 6.19 -4.01 6.03
N HIS A 69 7.39 -3.94 5.47
CA HIS A 69 8.38 -5.00 5.70
C HIS A 69 8.76 -5.10 7.17
N ARG A 70 8.88 -3.96 7.85
CA ARG A 70 9.21 -3.95 9.27
C ARG A 70 8.07 -4.52 10.11
N ALA A 71 6.85 -4.28 9.69
CA ALA A 71 5.69 -4.82 10.41
C ALA A 71 5.61 -6.33 10.30
N GLY A 72 6.24 -6.91 9.28
CA GLY A 72 6.36 -8.36 9.16
C GLY A 72 5.05 -9.08 9.00
N ARG A 73 4.15 -8.53 8.23
CA ARG A 73 2.84 -9.14 8.03
C ARG A 73 2.86 -10.14 6.90
N PHE A 74 1.69 -10.63 6.54
CA PHE A 74 1.55 -11.74 5.61
C PHE A 74 1.47 -11.30 4.16
N LEU A 75 1.45 -10.00 3.91
CA LEU A 75 1.41 -9.48 2.55
C LEU A 75 2.83 -9.26 2.05
N LEU A 76 3.02 -9.51 0.76
CA LEU A 76 4.29 -9.26 0.11
C LEU A 76 4.14 -8.02 -0.75
N PHE A 77 5.07 -7.10 -0.57
CA PHE A 77 5.05 -5.83 -1.27
C PHE A 77 6.27 -5.69 -2.15
N ASP A 78 6.06 -5.24 -3.37
CA ASP A 78 7.17 -4.96 -4.28
C ASP A 78 6.76 -3.78 -5.14
N TYR A 79 7.72 -2.99 -5.55
CA TYR A 79 7.41 -1.85 -6.40
C TYR A 79 8.49 -1.64 -7.44
N ALA A 80 8.11 -1.01 -8.55
CA ALA A 80 9.01 -0.77 -9.65
C ALA A 80 8.53 0.44 -10.43
N ARG A 81 9.45 1.01 -11.17
CA ARG A 81 9.12 2.05 -12.14
C ARG A 81 8.97 1.40 -13.51
N ILE A 82 7.87 1.74 -14.20
CA ILE A 82 7.62 1.24 -15.55
C ILE A 82 7.28 2.45 -16.41
N ASP A 83 8.23 2.83 -17.27
CA ASP A 83 8.11 4.03 -18.11
C ASP A 83 7.88 5.26 -17.22
N ASP A 84 6.79 5.96 -17.40
CA ASP A 84 6.50 7.16 -16.60
C ASP A 84 5.61 6.85 -15.40
N PHE A 85 5.38 5.57 -15.12
CA PHE A 85 4.49 5.16 -14.05
C PHE A 85 5.25 4.39 -12.99
N TYR A 86 4.64 4.32 -11.81
CA TYR A 86 5.15 3.50 -10.73
C TYR A 86 4.10 2.45 -10.42
N LEU A 87 4.57 1.24 -10.14
CA LEU A 87 3.69 0.11 -9.88
C LEU A 87 4.01 -0.45 -8.51
N LEU A 88 2.96 -0.67 -7.71
CA LEU A 88 3.08 -1.37 -6.44
C LEU A 88 2.28 -2.66 -6.56
N ARG A 89 2.95 -3.79 -6.37
CA ARG A 89 2.31 -5.09 -6.37
C ARG A 89 2.19 -5.61 -4.96
N ILE A 90 0.98 -5.99 -4.58
CA ILE A 90 0.71 -6.58 -3.28
C ILE A 90 0.11 -7.94 -3.51
N VAL A 91 0.74 -8.98 -2.95
CA VAL A 91 0.24 -10.34 -3.07
C VAL A 91 0.16 -10.97 -1.70
N GLY A 92 -0.69 -11.97 -1.57
CA GLY A 92 -0.86 -12.69 -0.33
C GLY A 92 -1.66 -13.96 -0.53
N THR A 93 -1.88 -14.69 0.56
CA THR A 93 -2.67 -15.90 0.49
C THR A 93 -4.15 -15.55 0.35
N GLU A 94 -4.96 -16.59 0.14
CA GLU A 94 -6.39 -16.41 -0.09
C GLU A 94 -7.06 -15.63 1.04
N GLU A 95 -6.68 -15.89 2.27
CA GLU A 95 -7.32 -15.24 3.42
C GLU A 95 -6.98 -13.76 3.54
N HIS A 96 -6.02 -13.27 2.75
CA HIS A 96 -5.62 -11.87 2.80
C HIS A 96 -6.07 -11.06 1.59
N GLN A 97 -6.84 -11.68 0.67
CA GLN A 97 -7.24 -10.98 -0.53
C GLN A 97 -8.14 -9.78 -0.25
N GLU A 98 -8.96 -9.87 0.77
CA GLU A 98 -9.83 -8.77 1.13
C GLU A 98 -9.02 -7.55 1.57
N ALA A 99 -7.96 -7.78 2.33
CA ALA A 99 -7.08 -6.69 2.76
C ALA A 99 -6.39 -6.04 1.56
N ILE A 100 -6.01 -6.85 0.57
CA ILE A 100 -5.38 -6.33 -0.64
C ILE A 100 -6.36 -5.46 -1.42
N GLU A 101 -7.60 -5.93 -1.58
CA GLU A 101 -8.62 -5.18 -2.30
C GLU A 101 -8.89 -3.83 -1.63
N ALA A 102 -8.83 -3.80 -0.31
CA ALA A 102 -9.16 -2.60 0.45
C ALA A 102 -7.96 -1.70 0.71
N TYR A 103 -6.79 -2.05 0.20
CA TYR A 103 -5.57 -1.32 0.54
C TYR A 103 -5.63 0.14 0.11
N PHE A 104 -6.12 0.39 -1.09
CA PHE A 104 -6.41 1.72 -1.59
C PHE A 104 -7.83 1.75 -2.13
N GLN A 105 -8.42 2.92 -2.14
CA GLN A 105 -9.72 3.11 -2.79
C GLN A 105 -9.50 3.18 -4.30
N GLU A 106 -10.47 2.67 -5.06
CA GLU A 106 -10.37 2.72 -6.50
C GLU A 106 -10.30 4.17 -6.97
N PRO A 107 -9.51 4.45 -8.01
CA PRO A 107 -9.44 5.81 -8.53
C PRO A 107 -10.75 6.17 -9.22
N LYS A 108 -11.07 7.42 -9.19
CA LYS A 108 -12.31 7.91 -9.81
C LYS A 108 -12.14 8.18 -11.29
#